data_cd6fd3477988e37d2ccd1e40e920afef
#
_entry.id   cd6fd3477988e37d2ccd1e40e920afef
#
_cell.length_a   1.000
_cell.length_b   1.000
_cell.length_c   1.000
_cell.angle_alpha   90.00
_cell.angle_beta   90.00
_cell.angle_gamma   90.00
#
_symmetry.space_group_name_H-M   'P 1'
#
loop_
_entity.id
_entity.type
_entity.pdbx_description
1 polymer ?
#
loop_
_entity_poly.entity_id
_entity_poly.type
_entity_poly.pdbx_seq_one_letter_code
_entity_poly.pdbx_strand_id
1 'polypeptide(L)'
;MKELLNVNQIRKTFSPGTINEKTALADVSLRMNEGDFITIIGSNGAGKSTLLNCIAGVFPIDSGSITLDGRDITKEPEYKRARQIGRVFQDPLKGTAFDMTIEQNLAIAYYKNRPRGLQPGISKKDRELFREKLALLGMGLENRMTEKVKLLSGGQRQSLTLFMAVIANPKLLLLDEHTAALDPAAAEKVLELTNLFAAREGMCTLMITHNMKDALRYGNKTILMKSGRVAMELVGEERAAMTVEKLIEKFSIDSDRMLL
;
A
#
# COMPACT_ATOMS: atom_id res chain seq x y z
N MET A 1 8.63 17.59 11.78
CA MET A 1 7.51 16.77 11.30
C MET A 1 7.30 15.65 12.30
N LYS A 2 6.07 15.24 12.56
CA LYS A 2 5.74 14.16 13.52
C LYS A 2 6.00 12.81 12.86
N GLU A 3 6.72 11.90 13.56
CA GLU A 3 6.89 10.52 13.12
C GLU A 3 5.54 9.78 13.17
N LEU A 4 5.13 9.19 12.05
CA LEU A 4 3.90 8.41 11.95
C LEU A 4 4.17 6.92 12.02
N LEU A 5 5.11 6.40 11.23
CA LEU A 5 5.47 4.99 11.22
C LEU A 5 6.95 4.84 11.59
N ASN A 6 7.23 3.96 12.55
CA ASN A 6 8.59 3.53 12.85
C ASN A 6 8.64 2.01 12.86
N VAL A 7 9.37 1.46 11.93
CA VAL A 7 9.76 0.05 11.85
C VAL A 7 11.19 -0.02 12.33
N ASN A 8 11.46 -0.76 13.40
CA ASN A 8 12.77 -0.79 14.03
C ASN A 8 13.33 -2.21 14.09
N GLN A 9 14.37 -2.46 13.28
CA GLN A 9 15.15 -3.70 13.23
C GLN A 9 14.30 -4.97 13.17
N ILE A 10 13.25 -4.96 12.33
CA ILE A 10 12.38 -6.12 12.24
C ILE A 10 13.05 -7.26 11.47
N ARG A 11 12.83 -8.47 11.98
CA ARG A 11 13.25 -9.72 11.35
C ARG A 11 12.05 -10.61 11.08
N LYS A 12 12.08 -11.33 9.95
CA LYS A 12 11.10 -12.35 9.61
C LYS A 12 11.75 -13.51 8.87
N THR A 13 11.64 -14.68 9.45
CA THR A 13 12.09 -15.96 8.88
C THR A 13 10.87 -16.86 8.68
N PHE A 14 10.75 -17.45 7.51
CA PHE A 14 9.74 -18.46 7.21
C PHE A 14 10.33 -19.85 7.40
N SER A 15 9.54 -20.80 7.90
CA SER A 15 9.89 -22.21 8.10
C SER A 15 11.21 -22.43 8.88
N PRO A 16 11.40 -21.75 10.05
CA PRO A 16 12.66 -21.85 10.79
C PRO A 16 12.96 -23.27 11.21
N GLY A 17 14.23 -23.66 11.14
CA GLY A 17 14.71 -25.00 11.48
C GLY A 17 14.38 -26.09 10.47
N THR A 18 13.89 -25.75 9.27
CA THR A 18 13.61 -26.70 8.19
C THR A 18 14.51 -26.44 6.98
N ILE A 19 14.54 -27.41 6.03
CA ILE A 19 15.27 -27.26 4.76
C ILE A 19 14.74 -26.10 3.89
N ASN A 20 13.53 -25.61 4.19
CA ASN A 20 12.89 -24.50 3.50
C ASN A 20 13.01 -23.18 4.29
N GLU A 21 13.91 -23.12 5.26
CA GLU A 21 14.15 -21.91 6.03
C GLU A 21 14.57 -20.77 5.11
N LYS A 22 13.85 -19.63 5.22
CA LYS A 22 14.15 -18.42 4.46
C LYS A 22 13.98 -17.19 5.31
N THR A 23 15.07 -16.48 5.58
CA THR A 23 15.00 -15.15 6.18
C THR A 23 14.57 -14.16 5.10
N ALA A 24 13.35 -13.65 5.22
CA ALA A 24 12.75 -12.72 4.28
C ALA A 24 13.00 -11.25 4.65
N LEU A 25 13.16 -10.97 5.95
CA LEU A 25 13.57 -9.65 6.46
C LEU A 25 14.71 -9.85 7.48
N ALA A 26 15.77 -9.09 7.32
CA ALA A 26 16.98 -9.17 8.13
C ALA A 26 17.33 -7.77 8.67
N ASP A 27 16.82 -7.44 9.86
CA ASP A 27 17.04 -6.19 10.58
C ASP A 27 16.61 -4.94 9.80
N VAL A 28 15.40 -4.98 9.21
CA VAL A 28 14.85 -3.87 8.42
C VAL A 28 14.38 -2.75 9.33
N SER A 29 14.87 -1.54 9.08
CA SER A 29 14.42 -0.31 9.73
C SER A 29 13.90 0.68 8.69
N LEU A 30 12.78 1.35 9.00
CA LEU A 30 12.13 2.34 8.14
C LEU A 30 11.40 3.35 9.01
N ARG A 31 11.53 4.66 8.69
CA ARG A 31 10.78 5.74 9.35
C ARG A 31 10.02 6.56 8.33
N MET A 32 8.78 6.92 8.70
CA MET A 32 7.93 7.82 7.92
C MET A 32 7.38 8.92 8.83
N ASN A 33 7.47 10.15 8.37
CA ASN A 33 6.79 11.28 8.98
C ASN A 33 5.41 11.48 8.35
N GLU A 34 4.53 12.21 9.01
CA GLU A 34 3.22 12.57 8.47
C GLU A 34 3.36 13.21 7.07
N GLY A 35 2.61 12.69 6.10
CA GLY A 35 2.64 13.12 4.70
C GLY A 35 3.73 12.48 3.83
N ASP A 36 4.59 11.62 4.38
CA ASP A 36 5.58 10.91 3.55
C ASP A 36 4.90 9.94 2.59
N PHE A 37 5.35 10.00 1.34
CA PHE A 37 5.04 9.01 0.33
C PHE A 37 6.35 8.32 -0.09
N ILE A 38 6.53 7.08 0.37
CA ILE A 38 7.72 6.27 0.11
C ILE A 38 7.43 5.25 -0.98
N THR A 39 8.29 5.18 -1.98
CA THR A 39 8.30 4.10 -2.97
C THR A 39 9.35 3.06 -2.60
N ILE A 40 9.01 1.77 -2.75
CA ILE A 40 9.91 0.65 -2.50
C ILE A 40 10.13 -0.10 -3.80
N ILE A 41 11.39 -0.26 -4.19
CA ILE A 41 11.83 -1.05 -5.32
C ILE A 41 12.77 -2.17 -4.84
N GLY A 42 13.00 -3.15 -5.70
CA GLY A 42 13.89 -4.28 -5.42
C GLY A 42 13.51 -5.50 -6.24
N SER A 43 14.42 -6.47 -6.34
CA SER A 43 14.21 -7.73 -7.07
C SER A 43 13.08 -8.56 -6.45
N ASN A 44 12.62 -9.57 -7.20
CA ASN A 44 11.70 -10.57 -6.66
C ASN A 44 12.38 -11.32 -5.51
N GLY A 45 11.67 -11.50 -4.40
CA GLY A 45 12.24 -12.12 -3.20
C GLY A 45 13.06 -11.18 -2.30
N ALA A 46 13.21 -9.89 -2.63
CA ALA A 46 13.92 -8.91 -1.80
C ALA A 46 13.27 -8.61 -0.44
N GLY A 47 12.05 -9.12 -0.18
CA GLY A 47 11.34 -8.93 1.09
C GLY A 47 10.28 -7.82 1.08
N LYS A 48 10.05 -7.14 -0.05
CA LYS A 48 9.14 -5.99 -0.17
C LYS A 48 7.71 -6.29 0.34
N SER A 49 7.03 -7.25 -0.26
CA SER A 49 5.65 -7.63 0.16
C SER A 49 5.64 -8.25 1.56
N THR A 50 6.73 -8.90 1.99
CA THR A 50 6.86 -9.38 3.37
C THR A 50 6.90 -8.21 4.35
N LEU A 51 7.62 -7.12 4.03
CA LEU A 51 7.64 -5.91 4.84
C LEU A 51 6.23 -5.30 4.99
N LEU A 52 5.50 -5.14 3.88
CA LEU A 52 4.12 -4.65 3.93
C LEU A 52 3.21 -5.56 4.77
N ASN A 53 3.35 -6.89 4.60
CA ASN A 53 2.57 -7.86 5.36
C ASN A 53 2.88 -7.83 6.87
N CYS A 54 4.14 -7.62 7.25
CA CYS A 54 4.53 -7.43 8.65
C CYS A 54 3.95 -6.13 9.22
N ILE A 55 4.01 -5.02 8.49
CA ILE A 55 3.42 -3.74 8.91
C ILE A 55 1.89 -3.87 9.03
N ALA A 56 1.23 -4.54 8.10
CA ALA A 56 -0.21 -4.78 8.14
C ALA A 56 -0.65 -5.75 9.24
N GLY A 57 0.28 -6.56 9.80
CA GLY A 57 -0.01 -7.55 10.84
C GLY A 57 -0.49 -8.90 10.32
N VAL A 58 -0.35 -9.16 9.02
CA VAL A 58 -0.62 -10.47 8.41
C VAL A 58 0.43 -11.49 8.83
N PHE A 59 1.69 -11.08 8.84
CA PHE A 59 2.79 -11.90 9.35
C PHE A 59 3.32 -11.31 10.66
N PRO A 60 3.38 -12.10 11.74
CA PRO A 60 4.07 -11.69 12.95
C PRO A 60 5.58 -11.58 12.65
N ILE A 61 6.23 -10.57 13.22
CA ILE A 61 7.69 -10.43 13.17
C ILE A 61 8.33 -11.32 14.23
N ASP A 62 9.57 -11.75 13.98
CA ASP A 62 10.31 -12.63 14.90
C ASP A 62 11.07 -11.80 15.94
N SER A 63 11.54 -10.59 15.56
CA SER A 63 12.18 -9.62 16.45
C SER A 63 12.01 -8.20 15.93
N GLY A 64 12.36 -7.20 16.74
CA GLY A 64 12.18 -5.78 16.46
C GLY A 64 10.84 -5.23 16.93
N SER A 65 10.46 -4.05 16.45
CA SER A 65 9.19 -3.40 16.82
C SER A 65 8.60 -2.57 15.68
N ILE A 66 7.29 -2.36 15.73
CA ILE A 66 6.56 -1.51 14.79
C ILE A 66 5.66 -0.58 15.59
N THR A 67 5.85 0.74 15.43
CA THR A 67 4.98 1.75 16.02
C THR A 67 4.26 2.54 14.94
N LEU A 68 2.99 2.85 15.17
CA LEU A 68 2.16 3.67 14.29
C LEU A 68 1.51 4.78 15.11
N ASP A 69 1.78 6.05 14.75
CA ASP A 69 1.30 7.24 15.45
C ASP A 69 1.60 7.20 16.96
N GLY A 70 2.85 6.83 17.31
CA GLY A 70 3.33 6.72 18.68
C GLY A 70 2.84 5.50 19.46
N ARG A 71 2.01 4.63 18.86
CA ARG A 71 1.48 3.43 19.48
C ARG A 71 2.23 2.20 18.99
N ASP A 72 2.69 1.35 19.90
CA ASP A 72 3.24 0.05 19.57
C ASP A 72 2.13 -0.89 19.06
N ILE A 73 2.29 -1.32 17.79
CA ILE A 73 1.37 -2.25 17.12
C ILE A 73 2.02 -3.61 16.87
N THR A 74 3.23 -3.85 17.37
CA THR A 74 4.05 -5.04 17.09
C THR A 74 3.28 -6.35 17.23
N LYS A 75 2.51 -6.47 18.28
CA LYS A 75 1.72 -7.69 18.59
C LYS A 75 0.23 -7.56 18.26
N GLU A 76 -0.19 -6.44 17.66
CA GLU A 76 -1.59 -6.26 17.29
C GLU A 76 -1.95 -7.11 16.06
N PRO A 77 -3.09 -7.83 16.07
CA PRO A 77 -3.56 -8.58 14.92
C PRO A 77 -4.01 -7.66 13.78
N GLU A 78 -4.00 -8.18 12.56
CA GLU A 78 -4.34 -7.47 11.32
C GLU A 78 -5.64 -6.66 11.43
N TYR A 79 -6.73 -7.24 11.97
CA TYR A 79 -8.04 -6.57 12.05
C TYR A 79 -8.04 -5.31 12.94
N LYS A 80 -7.14 -5.22 13.93
CA LYS A 80 -6.96 -4.00 14.73
C LYS A 80 -6.18 -2.94 13.95
N ARG A 81 -5.09 -3.34 13.28
CA ARG A 81 -4.28 -2.45 12.44
C ARG A 81 -5.06 -1.94 11.25
N ALA A 82 -5.93 -2.75 10.65
CA ALA A 82 -6.80 -2.37 9.55
C ALA A 82 -7.70 -1.15 9.84
N ARG A 83 -7.89 -0.78 11.11
CA ARG A 83 -8.61 0.45 11.48
C ARG A 83 -7.86 1.73 11.09
N GLN A 84 -6.53 1.67 11.04
CA GLN A 84 -5.65 2.83 10.76
C GLN A 84 -4.83 2.64 9.48
N ILE A 85 -4.80 1.43 8.93
CA ILE A 85 -4.04 1.07 7.73
C ILE A 85 -5.02 0.73 6.62
N GLY A 86 -4.92 1.47 5.49
CA GLY A 86 -5.53 1.10 4.22
C GLY A 86 -4.60 0.20 3.44
N ARG A 87 -5.15 -0.75 2.67
CA ARG A 87 -4.34 -1.67 1.89
C ARG A 87 -4.93 -1.93 0.52
N VAL A 88 -4.06 -1.91 -0.50
CA VAL A 88 -4.38 -2.35 -1.87
C VAL A 88 -3.41 -3.45 -2.26
N PHE A 89 -3.95 -4.53 -2.79
CA PHE A 89 -3.21 -5.74 -3.15
C PHE A 89 -2.81 -5.72 -4.62
N GLN A 90 -1.81 -6.50 -4.98
CA GLN A 90 -1.41 -6.75 -6.36
C GLN A 90 -2.54 -7.38 -7.18
N ASP A 91 -3.24 -8.35 -6.59
CA ASP A 91 -4.41 -8.98 -7.20
C ASP A 91 -5.65 -8.12 -6.93
N PRO A 92 -6.28 -7.52 -7.96
CA PRO A 92 -7.46 -6.69 -7.80
C PRO A 92 -8.71 -7.46 -7.33
N LEU A 93 -8.65 -8.79 -7.30
CA LEU A 93 -9.72 -9.64 -6.72
C LEU A 93 -9.67 -9.66 -5.20
N LYS A 94 -8.49 -9.41 -4.64
CA LYS A 94 -8.31 -9.26 -3.19
C LYS A 94 -8.67 -7.83 -2.78
N GLY A 95 -9.60 -7.68 -1.87
CA GLY A 95 -10.01 -6.37 -1.35
C GLY A 95 -11.42 -5.95 -1.76
N THR A 96 -12.11 -6.70 -2.64
CA THR A 96 -13.51 -6.46 -2.98
C THR A 96 -14.36 -7.72 -2.85
N ALA A 97 -15.62 -7.55 -2.43
CA ALA A 97 -16.62 -8.61 -2.48
C ALA A 97 -17.26 -8.66 -3.86
N PHE A 98 -16.83 -9.60 -4.67
CA PHE A 98 -17.06 -9.70 -6.13
C PHE A 98 -18.55 -9.75 -6.52
N ASP A 99 -19.36 -10.48 -5.75
CA ASP A 99 -20.80 -10.64 -5.98
C ASP A 99 -21.67 -9.55 -5.33
N MET A 100 -21.06 -8.67 -4.55
CA MET A 100 -21.72 -7.51 -3.97
C MET A 100 -21.68 -6.31 -4.92
N THR A 101 -22.62 -5.37 -4.72
CA THR A 101 -22.65 -4.12 -5.49
C THR A 101 -21.52 -3.17 -5.08
N ILE A 102 -21.26 -2.16 -5.91
CA ILE A 102 -20.29 -1.10 -5.62
C ILE A 102 -20.65 -0.41 -4.31
N GLU A 103 -21.93 0.00 -4.12
CA GLU A 103 -22.36 0.67 -2.88
C GLU A 103 -22.23 -0.22 -1.64
N GLN A 104 -22.43 -1.54 -1.77
CA GLN A 104 -22.25 -2.48 -0.67
C GLN A 104 -20.77 -2.62 -0.27
N ASN A 105 -19.88 -2.72 -1.26
CA ASN A 105 -18.44 -2.74 -1.01
C ASN A 105 -17.98 -1.45 -0.33
N LEU A 106 -18.45 -0.29 -0.79
CA LEU A 106 -18.14 1.00 -0.16
C LEU A 106 -18.67 1.10 1.26
N ALA A 107 -19.88 0.59 1.52
CA ALA A 107 -20.45 0.59 2.86
C ALA A 107 -19.59 -0.23 3.84
N ILE A 108 -19.13 -1.41 3.43
CA ILE A 108 -18.23 -2.25 4.26
C ILE A 108 -16.96 -1.47 4.60
N ALA A 109 -16.32 -0.86 3.59
CA ALA A 109 -15.09 -0.09 3.79
C ALA A 109 -15.30 1.16 4.66
N TYR A 110 -16.37 1.89 4.43
CA TYR A 110 -16.69 3.14 5.11
C TYR A 110 -17.04 2.94 6.58
N TYR A 111 -17.76 1.85 6.89
CA TYR A 111 -18.23 1.58 8.24
C TYR A 111 -17.30 0.73 9.09
N LYS A 112 -16.16 0.28 8.57
CA LYS A 112 -15.23 -0.59 9.32
C LYS A 112 -14.79 -0.04 10.68
N ASN A 113 -14.78 1.30 10.85
CA ASN A 113 -14.37 1.98 12.07
C ASN A 113 -15.54 2.68 12.81
N ARG A 114 -16.77 2.50 12.33
CA ARG A 114 -17.94 3.24 12.85
C ARG A 114 -18.93 2.26 13.47
N PRO A 115 -19.30 2.42 14.75
CA PRO A 115 -20.34 1.61 15.34
C PRO A 115 -21.66 1.87 14.59
N ARG A 116 -22.36 0.80 14.23
CA ARG A 116 -23.70 0.84 13.66
C ARG A 116 -24.66 0.14 14.59
N GLY A 117 -25.68 0.85 15.04
CA GLY A 117 -26.84 0.25 15.69
C GLY A 117 -27.74 -0.47 14.67
N LEU A 118 -29.01 -0.64 15.02
CA LEU A 118 -30.07 -1.21 14.17
C LEU A 118 -30.50 -0.21 13.07
N GLN A 119 -29.58 0.16 12.18
CA GLN A 119 -29.84 1.05 11.06
C GLN A 119 -29.73 0.31 9.73
N PRO A 120 -30.43 0.78 8.65
CA PRO A 120 -30.27 0.22 7.31
C PRO A 120 -28.79 0.16 6.90
N GLY A 121 -28.40 -0.92 6.21
CA GLY A 121 -27.02 -1.12 5.76
C GLY A 121 -26.44 0.02 4.93
N ILE A 122 -27.29 0.73 4.15
CA ILE A 122 -26.93 1.91 3.34
C ILE A 122 -28.11 2.87 3.40
N SER A 123 -27.92 4.09 3.92
CA SER A 123 -28.92 5.14 3.93
C SER A 123 -28.92 5.95 2.63
N LYS A 124 -29.95 6.80 2.43
CA LYS A 124 -29.95 7.76 1.31
C LYS A 124 -28.75 8.70 1.36
N LYS A 125 -28.42 9.18 2.54
CA LYS A 125 -27.25 10.05 2.78
C LYS A 125 -25.92 9.36 2.43
N ASP A 126 -25.80 8.06 2.73
CA ASP A 126 -24.62 7.28 2.34
C ASP A 126 -24.50 7.19 0.82
N ARG A 127 -25.60 6.95 0.11
CA ARG A 127 -25.61 6.89 -1.36
C ARG A 127 -25.20 8.20 -2.01
N GLU A 128 -25.68 9.32 -1.48
CA GLU A 128 -25.28 10.66 -1.95
C GLU A 128 -23.78 10.89 -1.74
N LEU A 129 -23.26 10.58 -0.55
CA LEU A 129 -21.85 10.67 -0.23
C LEU A 129 -21.00 9.78 -1.12
N PHE A 130 -21.41 8.53 -1.32
CA PHE A 130 -20.67 7.59 -2.17
C PHE A 130 -20.67 8.04 -3.63
N ARG A 131 -21.79 8.55 -4.14
CA ARG A 131 -21.90 9.08 -5.51
C ARG A 131 -20.95 10.27 -5.70
N GLU A 132 -20.99 11.25 -4.82
CA GLU A 132 -20.11 12.42 -4.86
C GLU A 132 -18.63 12.01 -4.88
N LYS A 133 -18.25 11.12 -3.97
CA LYS A 133 -16.87 10.67 -3.86
C LYS A 133 -16.41 9.78 -5.02
N LEU A 134 -17.28 8.91 -5.55
CA LEU A 134 -17.00 8.09 -6.75
C LEU A 134 -16.79 8.95 -7.99
N ALA A 135 -17.52 10.05 -8.14
CA ALA A 135 -17.34 10.98 -9.25
C ALA A 135 -15.91 11.52 -9.36
N LEU A 136 -15.19 11.63 -8.23
CA LEU A 136 -13.77 12.05 -8.19
C LEU A 136 -12.84 11.07 -8.92
N LEU A 137 -13.24 9.80 -9.09
CA LEU A 137 -12.46 8.81 -9.82
C LEU A 137 -12.46 9.06 -11.32
N GLY A 138 -13.50 9.75 -11.85
CA GLY A 138 -13.66 10.03 -13.27
C GLY A 138 -13.86 8.78 -14.13
N MET A 139 -14.51 7.74 -13.58
CA MET A 139 -14.70 6.43 -14.23
C MET A 139 -16.16 6.03 -14.44
N GLY A 140 -17.11 6.93 -14.15
CA GLY A 140 -18.55 6.69 -14.29
C GLY A 140 -19.14 5.73 -13.25
N LEU A 141 -18.41 5.37 -12.22
CA LEU A 141 -18.85 4.43 -11.18
C LEU A 141 -19.98 5.00 -10.31
N GLU A 142 -20.07 6.31 -10.21
CA GLU A 142 -21.14 7.03 -9.52
C GLU A 142 -22.52 6.76 -10.09
N ASN A 143 -22.60 6.36 -11.36
CA ASN A 143 -23.85 6.02 -12.08
C ASN A 143 -24.17 4.51 -12.04
N ARG A 144 -23.25 3.70 -11.53
CA ARG A 144 -23.29 2.24 -11.55
C ARG A 144 -23.26 1.61 -10.16
N MET A 145 -23.60 2.36 -9.11
CA MET A 145 -23.44 1.95 -7.71
C MET A 145 -24.18 0.66 -7.33
N THR A 146 -25.28 0.35 -8.01
CA THR A 146 -26.08 -0.88 -7.80
C THR A 146 -25.59 -2.07 -8.61
N GLU A 147 -24.60 -1.89 -9.49
CA GLU A 147 -23.99 -2.98 -10.24
C GLU A 147 -23.00 -3.78 -9.40
N LYS A 148 -22.88 -5.07 -9.69
CA LYS A 148 -21.92 -5.95 -9.03
C LYS A 148 -20.48 -5.64 -9.45
N VAL A 149 -19.54 -5.69 -8.51
CA VAL A 149 -18.12 -5.41 -8.75
C VAL A 149 -17.51 -6.32 -9.82
N LYS A 150 -17.99 -7.55 -9.98
CA LYS A 150 -17.54 -8.47 -11.03
C LYS A 150 -17.72 -7.95 -12.46
N LEU A 151 -18.63 -7.01 -12.69
CA LEU A 151 -18.90 -6.41 -14.00
C LEU A 151 -17.94 -5.24 -14.34
N LEU A 152 -17.07 -4.86 -13.44
CA LEU A 152 -16.10 -3.80 -13.63
C LEU A 152 -14.87 -4.27 -14.42
N SER A 153 -14.31 -3.38 -15.22
CA SER A 153 -12.99 -3.60 -15.83
C SER A 153 -11.90 -3.67 -14.75
N GLY A 154 -10.72 -4.17 -15.12
CA GLY A 154 -9.56 -4.23 -14.21
C GLY A 154 -9.22 -2.88 -13.58
N GLY A 155 -9.11 -1.83 -14.42
CA GLY A 155 -8.81 -0.47 -13.95
C GLY A 155 -9.93 0.13 -13.08
N GLN A 156 -11.19 -0.07 -13.45
CA GLN A 156 -12.34 0.38 -12.63
C GLN A 156 -12.34 -0.30 -11.25
N ARG A 157 -12.09 -1.61 -11.22
CA ARG A 157 -12.03 -2.37 -9.97
C ARG A 157 -10.86 -1.93 -9.10
N GLN A 158 -9.70 -1.72 -9.69
CA GLN A 158 -8.52 -1.26 -8.96
C GLN A 158 -8.72 0.14 -8.37
N SER A 159 -9.32 1.05 -9.15
CA SER A 159 -9.67 2.39 -8.66
C SER A 159 -10.70 2.34 -7.53
N LEU A 160 -11.69 1.44 -7.62
CA LEU A 160 -12.65 1.19 -6.54
C LEU A 160 -11.93 0.65 -5.30
N THR A 161 -11.02 -0.33 -5.45
CA THR A 161 -10.26 -0.92 -4.34
C THR A 161 -9.39 0.14 -3.66
N LEU A 162 -8.69 0.97 -4.44
CA LEU A 162 -7.92 2.09 -3.93
C LEU A 162 -8.82 3.07 -3.14
N PHE A 163 -9.97 3.42 -3.70
CA PHE A 163 -10.91 4.30 -3.02
C PHE A 163 -11.47 3.68 -1.72
N MET A 164 -11.79 2.39 -1.72
CA MET A 164 -12.20 1.67 -0.51
C MET A 164 -11.11 1.67 0.57
N ALA A 165 -9.84 1.60 0.17
CA ALA A 165 -8.72 1.65 1.11
C ALA A 165 -8.63 3.01 1.83
N VAL A 166 -9.00 4.11 1.15
CA VAL A 166 -8.85 5.48 1.68
C VAL A 166 -10.15 6.10 2.24
N ILE A 167 -11.35 5.55 1.91
CA ILE A 167 -12.64 6.14 2.29
C ILE A 167 -12.86 6.27 3.81
N ALA A 168 -12.19 5.43 4.59
CA ALA A 168 -12.24 5.45 6.06
C ALA A 168 -11.13 6.31 6.70
N ASN A 169 -10.43 7.11 5.91
CA ASN A 169 -9.34 8.00 6.32
C ASN A 169 -8.26 7.26 7.14
N PRO A 170 -7.55 6.30 6.53
CA PRO A 170 -6.45 5.62 7.22
C PRO A 170 -5.28 6.59 7.43
N LYS A 171 -4.44 6.32 8.43
CA LYS A 171 -3.19 7.06 8.65
C LYS A 171 -2.08 6.61 7.71
N LEU A 172 -2.09 5.34 7.33
CA LEU A 172 -1.11 4.72 6.46
C LEU A 172 -1.81 3.96 5.34
N LEU A 173 -1.36 4.18 4.10
CA LEU A 173 -1.78 3.44 2.92
C LEU A 173 -0.65 2.52 2.44
N LEU A 174 -0.91 1.23 2.34
CA LEU A 174 0.02 0.22 1.83
C LEU A 174 -0.43 -0.24 0.44
N LEU A 175 0.42 -0.09 -0.55
CA LEU A 175 0.18 -0.41 -1.96
C LEU A 175 1.19 -1.44 -2.43
N ASP A 176 0.74 -2.66 -2.72
CA ASP A 176 1.58 -3.76 -3.15
C ASP A 176 1.40 -4.00 -4.65
N GLU A 177 2.27 -3.40 -5.48
CA GLU A 177 2.28 -3.56 -6.95
C GLU A 177 0.90 -3.38 -7.60
N HIS A 178 0.13 -2.46 -7.10
CA HIS A 178 -1.30 -2.31 -7.35
C HIS A 178 -1.68 -1.91 -8.79
N THR A 179 -0.69 -1.68 -9.66
CA THR A 179 -0.89 -1.35 -11.09
C THR A 179 -0.34 -2.42 -12.04
N ALA A 180 0.34 -3.46 -11.51
CA ALA A 180 1.09 -4.43 -12.33
C ALA A 180 0.20 -5.26 -13.29
N ALA A 181 -1.08 -5.47 -12.93
CA ALA A 181 -2.01 -6.27 -13.72
C ALA A 181 -2.91 -5.43 -14.67
N LEU A 182 -2.61 -4.13 -14.82
CA LEU A 182 -3.43 -3.20 -15.59
C LEU A 182 -2.76 -2.87 -16.94
N ASP A 183 -3.59 -2.50 -17.92
CA ASP A 183 -3.07 -1.86 -19.11
C ASP A 183 -2.46 -0.48 -18.79
N PRO A 184 -1.57 0.05 -19.66
CA PRO A 184 -0.83 1.28 -19.36
C PRO A 184 -1.70 2.49 -19.03
N ALA A 185 -2.84 2.66 -19.72
CA ALA A 185 -3.73 3.81 -19.51
C ALA A 185 -4.47 3.70 -18.16
N ALA A 186 -4.95 2.50 -17.81
CA ALA A 186 -5.56 2.24 -16.52
C ALA A 186 -4.55 2.37 -15.38
N ALA A 187 -3.32 1.89 -15.56
CA ALA A 187 -2.24 2.02 -14.58
C ALA A 187 -1.91 3.49 -14.28
N GLU A 188 -1.74 4.32 -15.32
CA GLU A 188 -1.50 5.75 -15.15
C GLU A 188 -2.63 6.43 -14.39
N LYS A 189 -3.89 6.13 -14.73
CA LYS A 189 -5.05 6.69 -14.03
C LYS A 189 -5.10 6.30 -12.55
N VAL A 190 -4.78 5.04 -12.22
CA VAL A 190 -4.73 4.58 -10.83
C VAL A 190 -3.60 5.26 -10.06
N LEU A 191 -2.44 5.49 -10.69
CA LEU A 191 -1.31 6.20 -10.08
C LEU A 191 -1.63 7.69 -9.83
N GLU A 192 -2.32 8.36 -10.77
CA GLU A 192 -2.83 9.73 -10.58
C GLU A 192 -3.77 9.81 -9.37
N LEU A 193 -4.72 8.87 -9.27
CA LEU A 193 -5.64 8.78 -8.13
C LEU A 193 -4.90 8.50 -6.82
N THR A 194 -3.89 7.62 -6.86
CA THR A 194 -3.04 7.34 -5.70
C THR A 194 -2.36 8.61 -5.19
N ASN A 195 -1.76 9.38 -6.09
CA ASN A 195 -1.09 10.64 -5.75
C ASN A 195 -2.09 11.69 -5.22
N LEU A 196 -3.27 11.78 -5.86
CA LEU A 196 -4.34 12.67 -5.41
C LEU A 196 -4.80 12.35 -3.98
N PHE A 197 -4.98 11.07 -3.65
CA PHE A 197 -5.40 10.67 -2.31
C PHE A 197 -4.28 10.81 -1.28
N ALA A 198 -3.03 10.47 -1.64
CA ALA A 198 -1.88 10.65 -0.77
C ALA A 198 -1.64 12.12 -0.40
N ALA A 199 -1.84 13.05 -1.34
CA ALA A 199 -1.68 14.49 -1.12
C ALA A 199 -2.81 15.10 -0.25
N ARG A 200 -3.98 14.44 -0.19
CA ARG A 200 -5.07 14.86 0.68
C ARG A 200 -4.82 14.38 2.10
N GLU A 201 -4.93 15.26 3.08
CA GLU A 201 -4.97 14.90 4.51
C GLU A 201 -3.63 14.44 5.14
N GLY A 202 -2.48 14.61 4.46
CA GLY A 202 -1.17 14.24 5.03
C GLY A 202 -1.02 12.74 5.31
N MET A 203 -1.77 11.90 4.61
CA MET A 203 -1.72 10.44 4.74
C MET A 203 -0.35 9.92 4.32
N CYS A 204 0.28 9.08 5.13
CA CYS A 204 1.48 8.37 4.73
C CYS A 204 1.16 7.27 3.73
N THR A 205 1.99 7.13 2.71
CA THR A 205 1.84 6.10 1.68
C THR A 205 3.13 5.32 1.50
N LEU A 206 3.03 3.99 1.50
CA LEU A 206 4.13 3.08 1.22
C LEU A 206 3.75 2.25 -0.01
N MET A 207 4.41 2.48 -1.14
CA MET A 207 4.09 1.88 -2.42
C MET A 207 5.22 1.00 -2.94
N ILE A 208 4.95 -0.28 -3.15
CA ILE A 208 5.84 -1.17 -3.90
C ILE A 208 5.53 -1.03 -5.38
N THR A 209 6.58 -0.88 -6.17
CA THR A 209 6.49 -0.89 -7.64
C THR A 209 7.71 -1.56 -8.27
N HIS A 210 7.50 -2.20 -9.42
CA HIS A 210 8.59 -2.69 -10.29
C HIS A 210 9.01 -1.64 -11.33
N ASN A 211 8.20 -0.60 -11.52
CA ASN A 211 8.48 0.45 -12.48
C ASN A 211 9.37 1.53 -11.84
N MET A 212 10.63 1.60 -12.28
CA MET A 212 11.59 2.57 -11.74
C MET A 212 11.23 4.02 -12.08
N LYS A 213 10.53 4.27 -13.20
CA LYS A 213 10.01 5.61 -13.53
C LYS A 213 8.98 6.04 -12.51
N ASP A 214 8.03 5.16 -12.17
CA ASP A 214 7.01 5.45 -11.17
C ASP A 214 7.63 5.64 -9.78
N ALA A 215 8.65 4.85 -9.43
CA ALA A 215 9.35 4.97 -8.16
C ALA A 215 10.04 6.33 -7.98
N LEU A 216 10.54 6.95 -9.06
CA LEU A 216 11.15 8.28 -9.03
C LEU A 216 10.13 9.41 -9.24
N ARG A 217 9.02 9.15 -9.94
CA ARG A 217 7.98 10.15 -10.23
C ARG A 217 7.09 10.42 -9.02
N TYR A 218 6.73 9.38 -8.27
CA TYR A 218 5.79 9.50 -7.15
C TYR A 218 6.51 9.48 -5.81
N GLY A 219 5.94 10.20 -4.83
CA GLY A 219 6.47 10.28 -3.48
C GLY A 219 7.70 11.19 -3.32
N ASN A 220 8.17 11.27 -2.09
CA ASN A 220 9.30 12.12 -1.66
C ASN A 220 10.52 11.30 -1.22
N LYS A 221 10.40 9.98 -1.11
CA LYS A 221 11.46 9.05 -0.72
C LYS A 221 11.38 7.78 -1.55
N THR A 222 12.54 7.20 -1.91
CA THR A 222 12.63 5.91 -2.61
C THR A 222 13.57 4.98 -1.85
N ILE A 223 13.12 3.76 -1.57
CA ILE A 223 13.90 2.73 -0.88
C ILE A 223 14.18 1.58 -1.83
N LEU A 224 15.45 1.17 -1.88
CA LEU A 224 15.88 -0.05 -2.55
C LEU A 224 16.01 -1.16 -1.52
N MET A 225 15.24 -2.22 -1.68
CA MET A 225 15.37 -3.45 -0.89
C MET A 225 16.13 -4.53 -1.64
N LYS A 226 17.04 -5.21 -0.95
CA LYS A 226 17.82 -6.33 -1.45
C LYS A 226 18.04 -7.37 -0.35
N SER A 227 17.78 -8.65 -0.66
CA SER A 227 18.03 -9.77 0.27
C SER A 227 17.50 -9.53 1.69
N GLY A 228 16.28 -9.00 1.79
CA GLY A 228 15.61 -8.76 3.08
C GLY A 228 16.14 -7.55 3.86
N ARG A 229 16.92 -6.67 3.25
CA ARG A 229 17.50 -5.47 3.89
C ARG A 229 17.16 -4.21 3.08
N VAL A 230 17.21 -3.06 3.73
CA VAL A 230 17.26 -1.76 3.05
C VAL A 230 18.71 -1.57 2.58
N ALA A 231 18.92 -1.63 1.26
CA ALA A 231 20.23 -1.44 0.64
C ALA A 231 20.54 0.03 0.38
N MET A 232 19.51 0.84 0.07
CA MET A 232 19.65 2.26 -0.23
C MET A 232 18.37 3.01 0.10
N GLU A 233 18.53 4.25 0.50
CA GLU A 233 17.45 5.23 0.70
C GLU A 233 17.79 6.51 -0.05
N LEU A 234 16.90 6.95 -0.95
CA LEU A 234 17.05 8.17 -1.74
C LEU A 234 16.06 9.20 -1.23
N VAL A 235 16.56 10.37 -0.84
CA VAL A 235 15.76 11.49 -0.32
C VAL A 235 16.27 12.83 -0.87
N GLY A 236 15.45 13.86 -0.84
CA GLY A 236 15.82 15.23 -1.16
C GLY A 236 16.53 15.38 -2.51
N GLU A 237 17.65 16.09 -2.52
CA GLU A 237 18.42 16.40 -3.74
C GLU A 237 18.99 15.16 -4.43
N GLU A 238 19.45 14.16 -3.65
CA GLU A 238 19.96 12.91 -4.23
C GLU A 238 18.87 12.17 -5.02
N ARG A 239 17.64 12.13 -4.50
CA ARG A 239 16.49 11.56 -5.20
C ARG A 239 16.10 12.39 -6.43
N ALA A 240 16.11 13.73 -6.31
CA ALA A 240 15.76 14.64 -7.41
C ALA A 240 16.74 14.55 -8.59
N ALA A 241 18.03 14.31 -8.31
CA ALA A 241 19.08 14.14 -9.32
C ALA A 241 19.19 12.70 -9.87
N MET A 242 18.39 11.75 -9.32
CA MET A 242 18.43 10.34 -9.73
C MET A 242 17.70 10.15 -11.06
N THR A 243 18.35 9.50 -12.02
CA THR A 243 17.70 9.04 -13.26
C THR A 243 17.44 7.52 -13.21
N VAL A 244 16.59 7.04 -14.10
CA VAL A 244 16.30 5.60 -14.19
C VAL A 244 17.56 4.82 -14.51
N GLU A 245 18.40 5.33 -15.40
CA GLU A 245 19.67 4.72 -15.83
C GLU A 245 20.63 4.57 -14.65
N LYS A 246 20.83 5.66 -13.87
CA LYS A 246 21.66 5.65 -12.65
C LYS A 246 21.10 4.70 -11.59
N LEU A 247 19.77 4.61 -11.49
CA LEU A 247 19.13 3.71 -10.54
C LEU A 247 19.35 2.25 -10.95
N ILE A 248 19.26 1.92 -12.25
CA ILE A 248 19.55 0.58 -12.79
C ILE A 248 21.02 0.24 -12.56
N GLU A 249 21.95 1.15 -12.83
CA GLU A 249 23.38 0.94 -12.61
C GLU A 249 23.68 0.62 -11.13
N LYS A 250 23.16 1.43 -10.19
CA LYS A 250 23.29 1.15 -8.76
C LYS A 250 22.69 -0.21 -8.37
N PHE A 251 21.55 -0.56 -8.98
CA PHE A 251 20.90 -1.85 -8.76
C PHE A 251 21.75 -3.04 -9.24
N SER A 252 22.44 -2.91 -10.38
CA SER A 252 23.30 -3.93 -10.99
C SER A 252 24.62 -4.09 -10.23
N ILE A 253 25.31 -3.00 -9.91
CA ILE A 253 26.59 -3.00 -9.18
C ILE A 253 26.44 -3.67 -7.80
N ASP A 254 25.33 -3.43 -7.11
CA ASP A 254 25.07 -4.12 -5.85
C ASP A 254 24.75 -5.62 -6.04
N SER A 255 24.34 -6.04 -7.24
CA SER A 255 24.14 -7.46 -7.54
C SER A 255 25.46 -8.20 -7.73
N ASP A 256 26.45 -7.59 -8.36
CA ASP A 256 27.76 -8.19 -8.61
C ASP A 256 28.66 -8.27 -7.37
N ARG A 257 28.52 -7.33 -6.42
CA ARG A 257 29.28 -7.35 -5.15
C ARG A 257 28.91 -8.49 -4.19
N MET A 258 27.81 -9.19 -4.42
CA MET A 258 27.41 -10.36 -3.62
C MET A 258 27.87 -11.70 -4.24
N LEU A 259 28.47 -11.70 -5.41
CA LEU A 259 29.00 -12.89 -6.08
C LEU A 259 30.53 -13.04 -5.87
N LEU A 260 31.16 -12.10 -5.16
CA LEU A 260 32.56 -12.15 -4.72
C LEU A 260 32.66 -12.27 -3.20
#